data_8f590112ea9130c1aa3b89f656119d45
#
_entry.id   8f590112ea9130c1aa3b89f656119d45
#
_cell.length_a   1.000
_cell.length_b   1.000
_cell.length_c   1.000
_cell.angle_alpha   90.00
_cell.angle_beta   90.00
_cell.angle_gamma   90.00
#
_symmetry.space_group_name_H-M   'P 1'
#
loop_
_entity.id
_entity.type
_entity.pdbx_description
1 polymer ?
#
loop_
_entity_poly.entity_id
_entity_poly.type
_entity_poly.pdbx_seq_one_letter_code
_entity_poly.pdbx_strand_id
1 'polypeptide(L)'
;MGYSQLGLISKPLSHKVTAWELISAVRVDSGMANKPSEIVVDVKGYTFVYCQWYIQNGDGSTVQPAVTVNASGADSNHIWSHIYSNNNTMGIKASGSGNAINLVQGVLPADGYGVTGYFLYAKPLATSEGHLIGFAGGDYGDSDNYPQPTVVAGIFDHLTEPMTVMRFPNADDYDNFSAQLWGVR
;
A
#
# COMPACT_ATOMS: atom_id res chain seq x y z
N MET A 1 -49.66 16.91 25.89
CA MET A 1 -48.71 16.26 24.96
C MET A 1 -47.31 16.47 25.52
N GLY A 2 -46.77 15.45 26.15
CA GLY A 2 -45.45 15.52 26.78
C GLY A 2 -44.36 15.10 25.80
N TYR A 3 -43.41 15.96 25.58
CA TYR A 3 -42.16 15.61 24.85
C TYR A 3 -41.25 14.90 25.86
N SER A 4 -41.02 13.60 25.64
CA SER A 4 -39.98 12.89 26.37
C SER A 4 -38.60 13.34 25.84
N GLN A 5 -37.83 14.01 26.69
CA GLN A 5 -36.40 14.26 26.43
C GLN A 5 -35.69 12.92 26.36
N LEU A 6 -35.20 12.57 25.17
CA LEU A 6 -34.18 11.57 25.01
C LEU A 6 -32.92 12.07 25.72
N GLY A 7 -32.66 11.53 26.91
CA GLY A 7 -31.42 11.77 27.62
C GLY A 7 -30.26 11.23 26.82
N LEU A 8 -29.52 12.11 26.16
CA LEU A 8 -28.18 11.82 25.65
C LEU A 8 -27.31 11.47 26.86
N ILE A 9 -27.11 10.19 27.10
CA ILE A 9 -26.11 9.72 28.06
C ILE A 9 -24.75 10.04 27.37
N SER A 10 -24.25 11.23 27.59
CA SER A 10 -22.86 11.55 27.33
C SER A 10 -22.02 10.91 28.44
N LYS A 11 -21.81 9.60 28.38
CA LYS A 11 -20.61 9.06 28.99
C LYS A 11 -19.42 9.67 28.21
N PRO A 12 -18.50 10.36 28.87
CA PRO A 12 -17.25 10.72 28.19
C PRO A 12 -16.63 9.39 27.80
N LEU A 13 -16.69 9.09 26.51
CA LEU A 13 -15.85 8.07 25.93
C LEU A 13 -14.42 8.56 26.19
N SER A 14 -13.79 8.01 27.22
CA SER A 14 -12.34 8.12 27.37
C SER A 14 -11.71 7.28 26.26
N HIS A 15 -11.97 7.67 25.02
CA HIS A 15 -11.17 7.20 23.92
C HIS A 15 -9.81 7.87 24.15
N LYS A 16 -8.87 7.09 24.62
CA LYS A 16 -7.49 7.36 24.24
C LYS A 16 -7.54 7.42 22.72
N VAL A 17 -7.51 8.61 22.18
CA VAL A 17 -7.23 8.80 20.76
C VAL A 17 -5.86 8.14 20.61
N THR A 18 -5.85 6.92 20.13
CA THR A 18 -4.62 6.20 19.84
C THR A 18 -3.98 6.99 18.72
N ALA A 19 -2.98 7.77 19.07
CA ALA A 19 -2.21 8.51 18.09
C ALA A 19 -1.60 7.52 17.10
N TRP A 20 -1.43 7.94 15.86
CA TRP A 20 -0.62 7.21 14.91
C TRP A 20 0.78 7.04 15.47
N GLU A 21 1.26 5.82 15.55
CA GLU A 21 2.63 5.52 15.98
C GLU A 21 3.46 5.04 14.78
N LEU A 22 4.72 5.45 14.72
CA LEU A 22 5.65 4.97 13.70
C LEU A 22 5.95 3.50 13.97
N ILE A 23 5.55 2.63 13.02
CA ILE A 23 5.82 1.20 13.07
C ILE A 23 7.22 0.92 12.57
N SER A 24 7.57 1.47 11.41
CA SER A 24 8.85 1.21 10.74
C SER A 24 9.20 2.31 9.75
N ALA A 25 10.49 2.53 9.59
CA ALA A 25 11.05 3.27 8.48
C ALA A 25 12.14 2.42 7.84
N VAL A 26 11.96 2.06 6.58
CA VAL A 26 12.86 1.19 5.82
C VAL A 26 13.41 1.91 4.61
N ARG A 27 14.65 1.57 4.26
CA ARG A 27 15.32 2.11 3.09
C ARG A 27 16.22 1.05 2.45
N VAL A 28 16.20 0.98 1.14
CA VAL A 28 17.15 0.23 0.30
C VAL A 28 17.78 1.22 -0.66
N ASP A 29 19.10 1.21 -0.74
CA ASP A 29 19.87 2.09 -1.61
C ASP A 29 20.58 1.28 -2.69
N SER A 30 20.84 1.87 -3.83
CA SER A 30 21.55 1.25 -4.99
C SER A 30 22.93 0.72 -4.64
N GLY A 31 23.58 1.30 -3.65
CA GLY A 31 24.93 0.89 -3.18
C GLY A 31 24.94 -0.30 -2.24
N MET A 32 23.81 -0.88 -1.86
CA MET A 32 23.76 -2.04 -0.97
C MET A 32 24.25 -3.30 -1.71
N ALA A 33 25.28 -3.96 -1.15
CA ALA A 33 25.87 -5.15 -1.76
C ALA A 33 24.95 -6.39 -1.79
N ASN A 34 23.99 -6.45 -0.83
CA ASN A 34 23.01 -7.54 -0.73
C ASN A 34 21.65 -6.92 -0.43
N LYS A 35 20.95 -6.52 -1.47
CA LYS A 35 19.57 -6.06 -1.35
C LYS A 35 18.67 -7.25 -0.97
N PRO A 36 17.73 -7.09 -0.04
CA PRO A 36 16.77 -8.15 0.24
C PRO A 36 15.80 -8.32 -0.93
N SER A 37 15.43 -9.55 -1.25
CA SER A 37 14.41 -9.80 -2.30
C SER A 37 13.02 -9.30 -1.91
N GLU A 38 12.75 -9.16 -0.64
CA GLU A 38 11.54 -8.55 -0.12
C GLU A 38 11.82 -7.74 1.16
N ILE A 39 11.04 -6.71 1.39
CA ILE A 39 11.04 -5.98 2.66
C ILE A 39 9.83 -6.44 3.46
N VAL A 40 10.07 -6.92 4.67
CA VAL A 40 9.04 -7.42 5.59
C VAL A 40 8.93 -6.50 6.79
N VAL A 41 7.73 -5.99 7.04
CA VAL A 41 7.43 -5.14 8.18
C VAL A 41 6.42 -5.83 9.08
N ASP A 42 6.76 -6.01 10.36
CA ASP A 42 5.82 -6.50 11.37
C ASP A 42 4.77 -5.42 11.66
N VAL A 43 3.51 -5.76 11.43
CA VAL A 43 2.35 -4.87 11.64
C VAL A 43 1.33 -5.52 12.58
N LYS A 44 1.76 -6.50 13.34
CA LYS A 44 0.91 -7.24 14.28
C LYS A 44 0.31 -6.31 15.33
N GLY A 45 -1.00 -6.45 15.52
CA GLY A 45 -1.75 -5.69 16.51
C GLY A 45 -2.23 -4.31 16.06
N TYR A 46 -1.94 -3.93 14.81
CA TYR A 46 -2.51 -2.73 14.21
C TYR A 46 -3.77 -3.08 13.42
N THR A 47 -4.75 -2.22 13.48
CA THR A 47 -6.00 -2.34 12.71
C THR A 47 -6.01 -1.43 11.48
N PHE A 48 -5.23 -0.36 11.55
CA PHE A 48 -4.99 0.56 10.43
C PHE A 48 -3.50 0.77 10.25
N VAL A 49 -3.06 0.79 9.01
CA VAL A 49 -1.68 1.13 8.63
C VAL A 49 -1.71 2.16 7.51
N TYR A 50 -1.06 3.28 7.75
CA TYR A 50 -0.74 4.26 6.73
C TYR A 50 0.71 4.05 6.29
N CYS A 51 0.94 3.99 4.99
CA CYS A 51 2.27 3.86 4.41
C CYS A 51 2.53 4.98 3.42
N GLN A 52 3.64 5.67 3.57
CA GLN A 52 4.21 6.53 2.56
C GLN A 52 5.43 5.82 1.97
N TRP A 53 5.56 5.80 0.64
CA TRP A 53 6.61 5.06 -0.03
C TRP A 53 7.17 5.79 -1.25
N TYR A 54 8.40 5.45 -1.59
CA TYR A 54 9.10 5.88 -2.79
C TYR A 54 9.88 4.69 -3.36
N ILE A 55 9.83 4.54 -4.68
CA ILE A 55 10.55 3.51 -5.43
C ILE A 55 11.20 4.17 -6.64
N GLN A 56 12.45 3.82 -6.88
CA GLN A 56 13.17 4.15 -8.10
C GLN A 56 13.79 2.87 -8.66
N ASN A 57 13.63 2.68 -9.96
CA ASN A 57 14.21 1.56 -10.68
C ASN A 57 15.37 2.03 -11.55
N GLY A 58 16.45 1.29 -11.62
CA GLY A 58 17.64 1.70 -12.36
C GLY A 58 18.52 0.56 -12.88
N ASP A 59 18.17 -0.69 -12.61
CA ASP A 59 19.07 -1.82 -12.87
C ASP A 59 18.83 -2.57 -14.20
N GLY A 60 18.02 -2.03 -15.08
CA GLY A 60 17.77 -2.62 -16.40
C GLY A 60 16.60 -3.61 -16.49
N SER A 61 15.95 -3.94 -15.39
CA SER A 61 14.72 -4.73 -15.34
C SER A 61 13.47 -3.85 -15.19
N THR A 62 12.32 -4.36 -15.59
CA THR A 62 11.04 -3.68 -15.32
C THR A 62 10.45 -4.17 -14.01
N VAL A 63 10.09 -3.27 -13.12
CA VAL A 63 9.54 -3.60 -11.80
C VAL A 63 8.15 -3.02 -11.61
N GLN A 64 7.27 -3.80 -11.02
CA GLN A 64 5.95 -3.34 -10.63
C GLN A 64 5.88 -3.13 -9.12
N PRO A 65 5.75 -1.88 -8.64
CA PRO A 65 5.52 -1.59 -7.24
C PRO A 65 4.28 -2.29 -6.70
N ALA A 66 4.46 -3.09 -5.66
CA ALA A 66 3.39 -3.90 -5.11
C ALA A 66 3.50 -4.06 -3.59
N VAL A 67 2.40 -4.43 -2.95
CA VAL A 67 2.34 -4.77 -1.54
C VAL A 67 1.50 -6.03 -1.30
N THR A 68 1.93 -6.86 -0.35
CA THR A 68 1.18 -7.99 0.15
C THR A 68 0.96 -7.88 1.66
N VAL A 69 -0.06 -8.54 2.18
CA VAL A 69 -0.32 -8.64 3.62
C VAL A 69 -0.42 -10.10 3.99
N ASN A 70 0.30 -10.53 5.03
CA ASN A 70 0.43 -11.90 5.53
C ASN A 70 0.96 -12.93 4.52
N ALA A 71 0.73 -12.73 3.24
CA ALA A 71 1.07 -13.69 2.20
C ALA A 71 2.57 -13.74 1.92
N SER A 72 3.10 -14.93 1.75
CA SER A 72 4.38 -15.19 1.12
C SER A 72 4.10 -15.56 -0.34
N GLY A 73 4.24 -14.63 -1.26
CA GLY A 73 4.40 -14.85 -2.71
C GLY A 73 3.49 -15.80 -3.50
N ALA A 74 2.72 -16.66 -2.86
CA ALA A 74 1.95 -17.73 -3.50
C ALA A 74 0.43 -17.61 -3.35
N ASP A 75 -0.07 -16.72 -2.51
CA ASP A 75 -1.51 -16.60 -2.25
C ASP A 75 -2.16 -15.63 -3.22
N SER A 76 -2.94 -16.17 -4.15
CA SER A 76 -3.60 -15.45 -5.25
C SER A 76 -4.82 -14.61 -4.84
N ASN A 77 -4.90 -14.18 -3.59
CA ASN A 77 -6.13 -13.63 -3.01
C ASN A 77 -6.16 -12.11 -2.92
N HIS A 78 -5.41 -11.43 -3.76
CA HIS A 78 -5.39 -9.99 -3.83
C HIS A 78 -6.15 -9.53 -5.06
N ILE A 79 -7.15 -8.69 -4.86
CA ILE A 79 -7.92 -8.07 -5.93
C ILE A 79 -7.66 -6.57 -5.88
N TRP A 80 -7.42 -5.96 -7.03
CA TRP A 80 -7.23 -4.51 -7.10
C TRP A 80 -7.83 -3.89 -8.35
N SER A 81 -8.07 -2.60 -8.27
CA SER A 81 -8.45 -1.78 -9.41
C SER A 81 -7.69 -0.46 -9.38
N HIS A 82 -7.46 0.10 -10.56
CA HIS A 82 -6.81 1.38 -10.73
C HIS A 82 -7.70 2.36 -11.49
N ILE A 83 -7.67 3.63 -11.06
CA ILE A 83 -8.01 4.78 -11.87
C ILE A 83 -6.70 5.50 -12.15
N TYR A 84 -6.34 5.67 -13.38
CA TYR A 84 -5.03 6.21 -13.77
C TYR A 84 -5.17 7.18 -14.94
N SER A 85 -4.18 8.03 -15.13
CA SER A 85 -4.04 8.84 -16.32
C SER A 85 -2.83 8.36 -17.11
N ASN A 86 -3.00 8.19 -18.39
CA ASN A 86 -1.95 7.91 -19.35
C ASN A 86 -2.11 8.87 -20.52
N ASN A 87 -1.09 9.66 -20.83
CA ASN A 87 -1.08 10.61 -21.95
C ASN A 87 -2.38 11.43 -22.03
N ASN A 88 -2.78 12.09 -20.93
CA ASN A 88 -4.00 12.86 -20.80
C ASN A 88 -5.32 12.08 -20.99
N THR A 89 -5.25 10.76 -21.02
CA THR A 89 -6.43 9.90 -21.07
C THR A 89 -6.65 9.24 -19.72
N MET A 90 -7.81 9.42 -19.14
CA MET A 90 -8.20 8.67 -17.94
C MET A 90 -8.61 7.25 -18.31
N GLY A 91 -8.05 6.29 -17.61
CA GLY A 91 -8.39 4.88 -17.74
C GLY A 91 -8.84 4.28 -16.41
N ILE A 92 -9.64 3.24 -16.50
CA ILE A 92 -9.98 2.38 -15.38
C ILE A 92 -9.51 0.98 -15.75
N LYS A 93 -8.72 0.36 -14.89
CA LYS A 93 -8.31 -1.03 -15.04
C LYS A 93 -8.75 -1.80 -13.80
N ALA A 94 -9.65 -2.72 -13.97
CA ALA A 94 -9.91 -3.75 -13.00
C ALA A 94 -8.94 -4.90 -13.26
N SER A 95 -8.27 -5.38 -12.24
CA SER A 95 -7.45 -6.57 -12.31
C SER A 95 -8.15 -7.72 -11.62
N GLY A 96 -7.88 -8.93 -12.08
CA GLY A 96 -8.29 -10.14 -11.37
C GLY A 96 -7.43 -10.39 -10.12
N SER A 97 -7.54 -11.59 -9.58
CA SER A 97 -6.72 -12.04 -8.46
C SER A 97 -5.24 -12.11 -8.83
N GLY A 98 -4.39 -11.76 -7.92
CA GLY A 98 -2.93 -11.83 -8.05
C GLY A 98 -2.26 -12.01 -6.70
N ASN A 99 -0.95 -12.22 -6.72
CA ASN A 99 -0.17 -12.48 -5.50
C ASN A 99 0.09 -11.21 -4.67
N ALA A 100 -0.21 -10.04 -5.21
CA ALA A 100 0.03 -8.75 -4.56
C ALA A 100 -0.95 -7.71 -5.08
N ILE A 101 -1.16 -6.64 -4.32
CA ILE A 101 -1.81 -5.43 -4.82
C ILE A 101 -0.75 -4.57 -5.50
N ASN A 102 -0.92 -4.33 -6.78
CA ASN A 102 -0.07 -3.40 -7.52
C ASN A 102 -0.42 -1.96 -7.12
N LEU A 103 0.60 -1.20 -6.71
CA LEU A 103 0.43 0.17 -6.22
C LEU A 103 0.33 1.19 -7.36
N VAL A 104 0.74 0.81 -8.55
CA VAL A 104 0.64 1.60 -9.77
C VAL A 104 0.11 0.77 -10.93
N GLN A 105 -0.42 1.42 -11.95
CA GLN A 105 -0.98 0.76 -13.15
C GLN A 105 0.14 0.42 -14.14
N GLY A 106 1.26 0.40 -14.03
CA GLY A 106 2.32 0.03 -14.96
C GLY A 106 3.51 -0.56 -14.26
N VAL A 107 4.53 -0.83 -15.02
CA VAL A 107 5.83 -1.21 -14.53
C VAL A 107 6.76 -0.01 -14.59
N LEU A 108 7.64 0.14 -13.63
CA LEU A 108 8.73 1.09 -13.71
C LEU A 108 9.74 0.55 -14.72
N PRO A 109 10.05 1.27 -15.81
CA PRO A 109 11.12 0.86 -16.70
C PRO A 109 12.48 0.98 -15.99
N ALA A 110 13.46 0.30 -16.52
CA ALA A 110 14.86 0.57 -16.22
C ALA A 110 15.15 2.07 -16.44
N ASP A 111 16.23 2.61 -16.04
CA ASP A 111 16.67 3.98 -16.36
C ASP A 111 16.32 5.09 -15.36
N GLY A 112 16.16 4.75 -14.08
CA GLY A 112 16.10 5.75 -13.02
C GLY A 112 14.73 6.41 -12.82
N TYR A 113 13.69 5.86 -13.42
CA TYR A 113 12.32 6.33 -13.20
C TYR A 113 11.88 6.07 -11.78
N GLY A 114 11.19 7.04 -11.19
CA GLY A 114 10.75 6.98 -9.80
C GLY A 114 9.27 7.28 -9.63
N VAL A 115 8.67 6.59 -8.69
CA VAL A 115 7.29 6.80 -8.27
C VAL A 115 7.22 6.93 -6.77
N THR A 116 6.37 7.82 -6.32
CA THR A 116 6.05 7.99 -4.90
C THR A 116 4.56 7.84 -4.68
N GLY A 117 4.19 7.44 -3.49
CA GLY A 117 2.79 7.30 -3.15
C GLY A 117 2.56 7.10 -1.67
N TYR A 118 1.29 6.94 -1.37
CA TYR A 118 0.85 6.53 -0.05
C TYR A 118 -0.38 5.63 -0.17
N PHE A 119 -0.60 4.81 0.83
CA PHE A 119 -1.83 4.07 0.97
C PHE A 119 -2.26 3.98 2.44
N LEU A 120 -3.54 3.80 2.62
CA LEU A 120 -4.15 3.40 3.87
C LEU A 120 -4.64 1.94 3.71
N TYR A 121 -4.24 1.10 4.62
CA TYR A 121 -4.75 -0.26 4.75
C TYR A 121 -5.55 -0.37 6.04
N ALA A 122 -6.72 -0.97 5.97
CA ALA A 122 -7.60 -1.17 7.12
C ALA A 122 -8.07 -2.63 7.18
N LYS A 123 -7.92 -3.23 8.35
CA LYS A 123 -8.50 -4.52 8.71
C LYS A 123 -9.03 -4.45 10.14
N PRO A 124 -10.24 -3.88 10.34
CA PRO A 124 -10.73 -3.57 11.66
C PRO A 124 -11.07 -4.81 12.50
N LEU A 125 -11.38 -5.93 11.84
CA LEU A 125 -11.68 -7.20 12.51
C LEU A 125 -10.84 -8.33 11.91
N ALA A 126 -10.44 -9.29 12.73
CA ALA A 126 -9.71 -10.47 12.27
C ALA A 126 -10.47 -11.28 11.21
N THR A 127 -11.80 -11.28 11.29
CA THR A 127 -12.70 -12.01 10.38
C THR A 127 -13.19 -11.19 9.19
N SER A 128 -12.75 -9.94 9.06
CA SER A 128 -13.10 -9.09 7.91
C SER A 128 -12.04 -9.16 6.83
N GLU A 129 -12.43 -8.83 5.62
CA GLU A 129 -11.48 -8.53 4.55
C GLU A 129 -10.62 -7.33 4.92
N GLY A 130 -9.41 -7.30 4.42
CA GLY A 130 -8.55 -6.13 4.48
C GLY A 130 -8.75 -5.26 3.25
N HIS A 131 -8.83 -3.95 3.44
CA HIS A 131 -9.05 -2.99 2.37
C HIS A 131 -7.89 -2.01 2.28
N LEU A 132 -7.44 -1.75 1.06
CA LEU A 132 -6.42 -0.76 0.75
C LEU A 132 -7.00 0.31 -0.17
N ILE A 133 -6.68 1.55 0.13
CA ILE A 133 -6.84 2.67 -0.79
C ILE A 133 -5.55 3.46 -0.82
N GLY A 134 -5.10 3.83 -2.02
CA GLY A 134 -3.84 4.54 -2.17
C GLY A 134 -3.82 5.47 -3.37
N PHE A 135 -2.78 6.29 -3.37
CA PHE A 135 -2.46 7.21 -4.45
C PHE A 135 -0.98 7.08 -4.77
N ALA A 136 -0.65 7.10 -6.03
CA ALA A 136 0.71 7.13 -6.51
C ALA A 136 0.84 8.11 -7.66
N GLY A 137 2.04 8.63 -7.83
CA GLY A 137 2.37 9.50 -8.94
C GLY A 137 3.86 9.52 -9.15
N GLY A 138 4.26 9.65 -10.39
CA GLY A 138 5.66 9.65 -10.77
C GLY A 138 5.80 9.46 -12.26
N ASP A 139 7.03 9.36 -12.68
CA ASP A 139 7.38 9.07 -14.05
C ASP A 139 7.61 7.57 -14.18
N TYR A 140 6.69 6.87 -14.80
CA TYR A 140 6.82 5.44 -15.09
C TYR A 140 6.58 5.18 -16.57
N GLY A 141 7.55 5.61 -17.33
CA GLY A 141 7.95 5.01 -18.59
C GLY A 141 6.96 5.02 -19.73
N ASP A 142 6.33 6.13 -19.96
CA ASP A 142 5.89 6.41 -21.30
C ASP A 142 6.85 7.41 -21.96
N SER A 143 7.04 7.29 -23.27
CA SER A 143 7.94 8.11 -24.07
C SER A 143 7.73 9.62 -23.96
N ASP A 144 6.69 10.04 -23.26
CA ASP A 144 6.23 11.43 -23.22
C ASP A 144 6.50 12.17 -21.89
N ASN A 145 7.18 11.53 -20.92
CA ASN A 145 7.59 12.17 -19.64
C ASN A 145 6.48 12.88 -18.85
N TYR A 146 5.24 12.40 -18.93
CA TYR A 146 4.15 12.96 -18.13
C TYR A 146 3.97 12.21 -16.81
N PRO A 147 3.79 12.93 -15.69
CA PRO A 147 3.42 12.31 -14.44
C PRO A 147 2.13 11.50 -14.61
N GLN A 148 2.15 10.26 -14.18
CA GLN A 148 0.99 9.37 -14.30
C GLN A 148 0.36 9.11 -12.91
N PRO A 149 -0.62 9.91 -12.48
CA PRO A 149 -1.30 9.66 -11.22
C PRO A 149 -2.11 8.36 -11.30
N THR A 150 -2.05 7.60 -10.24
CA THR A 150 -2.82 6.37 -10.04
C THR A 150 -3.56 6.43 -8.71
N VAL A 151 -4.84 6.13 -8.71
CA VAL A 151 -5.61 5.76 -7.52
C VAL A 151 -5.73 4.25 -7.52
N VAL A 152 -5.34 3.61 -6.44
CA VAL A 152 -5.47 2.17 -6.26
C VAL A 152 -6.48 1.86 -5.18
N ALA A 153 -7.37 0.91 -5.44
CA ALA A 153 -8.18 0.25 -4.43
C ALA A 153 -7.88 -1.24 -4.46
N GLY A 154 -7.69 -1.84 -3.30
CA GLY A 154 -7.34 -3.25 -3.19
C GLY A 154 -8.08 -3.93 -2.05
N ILE A 155 -8.32 -5.21 -2.22
CA ILE A 155 -8.90 -6.10 -1.22
C ILE A 155 -7.94 -7.27 -1.04
N PHE A 156 -7.65 -7.59 0.24
CA PHE A 156 -7.03 -8.84 0.62
C PHE A 156 -8.15 -9.80 1.03
N ASP A 157 -8.52 -10.66 0.09
CA ASP A 157 -9.54 -11.67 0.28
C ASP A 157 -9.00 -12.85 1.11
N HIS A 158 -9.87 -13.57 1.80
CA HIS A 158 -9.56 -14.76 2.63
C HIS A 158 -8.75 -14.58 3.90
N LEU A 159 -8.49 -13.39 4.37
CA LEU A 159 -7.81 -13.25 5.64
C LEU A 159 -8.81 -13.39 6.80
N THR A 160 -9.03 -14.61 7.24
CA THR A 160 -9.65 -14.89 8.55
C THR A 160 -8.69 -14.61 9.71
N GLU A 161 -7.43 -14.33 9.40
CA GLU A 161 -6.37 -14.05 10.34
C GLU A 161 -6.16 -12.55 10.55
N PRO A 162 -5.72 -12.12 11.74
CA PRO A 162 -5.33 -10.73 11.94
C PRO A 162 -4.13 -10.39 11.03
N MET A 163 -4.00 -9.13 10.67
CA MET A 163 -2.83 -8.62 9.98
C MET A 163 -1.58 -8.79 10.86
N THR A 164 -0.55 -9.45 10.34
CA THR A 164 0.70 -9.67 11.07
C THR A 164 1.90 -9.06 10.37
N VAL A 165 2.00 -9.19 9.06
CA VAL A 165 3.12 -8.65 8.28
C VAL A 165 2.62 -7.95 7.02
N MET A 166 3.36 -6.93 6.62
CA MET A 166 3.22 -6.27 5.33
C MET A 166 4.53 -6.44 4.57
N ARG A 167 4.46 -6.77 3.28
CA ARG A 167 5.64 -7.08 2.46
C ARG A 167 5.65 -6.24 1.21
N PHE A 168 6.83 -5.80 0.84
CA PHE A 168 7.12 -5.16 -0.45
C PHE A 168 8.04 -6.12 -1.22
N PRO A 169 7.48 -6.87 -2.19
CA PRO A 169 8.24 -7.82 -3.00
C PRO A 169 9.16 -7.11 -3.98
N ASN A 170 10.11 -7.86 -4.54
CA ASN A 170 11.08 -7.38 -5.56
C ASN A 170 11.94 -6.21 -5.09
N ALA A 171 12.30 -6.20 -3.82
CA ALA A 171 13.08 -5.09 -3.26
C ALA A 171 14.54 -5.09 -3.76
N ASP A 172 15.05 -6.21 -4.23
CA ASP A 172 16.36 -6.35 -4.89
C ASP A 172 16.42 -5.72 -6.29
N ASP A 173 15.26 -5.61 -6.96
CA ASP A 173 15.16 -4.96 -8.27
C ASP A 173 15.09 -3.42 -8.19
N TYR A 174 14.89 -2.86 -6.99
CA TYR A 174 14.85 -1.40 -6.82
C TYR A 174 16.26 -0.82 -6.63
N ASP A 175 16.56 0.26 -7.33
CA ASP A 175 17.75 1.06 -7.02
C ASP A 175 17.61 1.77 -5.70
N ASN A 176 16.49 2.42 -5.51
CA ASN A 176 16.16 3.06 -4.26
C ASN A 176 14.73 2.71 -3.87
N PHE A 177 14.57 2.31 -2.64
CA PHE A 177 13.27 2.12 -1.99
C PHE A 177 13.28 2.81 -0.63
N SER A 178 12.21 3.50 -0.31
CA SER A 178 11.96 3.93 1.06
C SER A 178 10.47 3.79 1.38
N ALA A 179 10.18 3.38 2.60
CA ALA A 179 8.83 3.39 3.12
C ALA A 179 8.84 3.78 4.60
N GLN A 180 7.82 4.52 4.99
CA GLN A 180 7.50 4.82 6.37
C GLN A 180 6.08 4.34 6.64
N LEU A 181 5.92 3.56 7.69
CA LEU A 181 4.65 2.97 8.09
C LEU A 181 4.26 3.48 9.47
N TRP A 182 3.03 3.93 9.58
CA TRP A 182 2.40 4.33 10.84
C TRP A 182 1.15 3.50 11.05
N GLY A 183 0.83 3.20 12.30
CA GLY A 183 -0.33 2.39 12.61
C GLY A 183 -1.16 2.92 13.78
N VAL A 184 -2.40 2.43 13.82
CA VAL A 184 -3.34 2.61 14.93
C VAL A 184 -3.79 1.22 15.37
N ARG A 185 -3.76 0.99 16.68
CA ARG A 185 -4.21 -0.26 17.32
C ARG A 185 -5.68 -0.22 17.67
#